data_aa791500e078cfcbdf97a223f125e630
#
_entry.id   aa791500e078cfcbdf97a223f125e630
#
_cell.length_a   1.000
_cell.length_b   1.000
_cell.length_c   1.000
_cell.angle_alpha   90.00
_cell.angle_beta   90.00
_cell.angle_gamma   90.00
#
_symmetry.space_group_name_H-M   'P 1'
#
loop_
_entity.id
_entity.type
_entity.pdbx_description
1 polymer ?
#
loop_
_entity_poly.entity_id
_entity_poly.type
_entity_poly.pdbx_seq_one_letter_code
_entity_poly.pdbx_strand_id
1 'polypeptide(L)'
;MLQESIKKLVQYGINTGLTPECERIYTTNLLLDVMKEDEYTDPDCDLSDIVLEDVLKDLLDAAVEKGLIEDSVVYRDLFDTRLMNCLMPRPATVQAKFAEEYKKSPQAATDYFFKLSQDSDYIRRYRVKKDKKWTVDTKYGTLDITINLSKPEKDPKAIAAAKNAKQSAYPKCLLCIENEGYAGRANHPARENHRIIPLTMNGSRWGFQYSPYVYYNEHCIVFNGQHTPMKIERATFVKLFDFVKTFPHYFLPSQPAYFSMGPMWPPMWASMMELPLDQVERKVTFMRPEQGTPAPVRGPTPKMTCAFSS
;
A
#
# COMPACT_ATOMS: atom_id res chain seq x y z
N MET A 1 -12.63 16.43 -22.38
CA MET A 1 -11.73 15.39 -21.81
C MET A 1 -11.31 15.72 -20.37
N LEU A 2 -10.51 16.74 -20.07
CA LEU A 2 -10.00 16.97 -18.71
C LEU A 2 -11.11 17.13 -17.65
N GLN A 3 -12.09 17.99 -17.89
CA GLN A 3 -13.20 18.22 -16.95
C GLN A 3 -14.09 16.98 -16.77
N GLU A 4 -14.26 16.17 -17.83
CA GLU A 4 -14.95 14.87 -17.73
C GLU A 4 -14.18 13.89 -16.84
N SER A 5 -12.85 13.81 -16.98
CA SER A 5 -12.03 12.95 -16.15
C SER A 5 -12.02 13.41 -14.70
N ILE A 6 -12.04 14.74 -14.43
CA ILE A 6 -12.25 15.29 -13.08
C ILE A 6 -13.61 14.83 -12.53
N LYS A 7 -14.71 15.02 -13.29
CA LYS A 7 -16.06 14.59 -12.88
C LYS A 7 -16.12 13.09 -12.59
N LYS A 8 -15.53 12.27 -13.47
CA LYS A 8 -15.45 10.81 -13.29
C LYS A 8 -14.67 10.44 -12.05
N LEU A 9 -13.55 11.11 -11.76
CA LEU A 9 -12.74 10.82 -10.57
C LEU A 9 -13.52 11.16 -9.29
N VAL A 10 -14.21 12.31 -9.25
CA VAL A 10 -15.09 12.67 -8.12
C VAL A 10 -16.19 11.65 -7.93
N GLN A 11 -16.86 11.24 -9.04
CA GLN A 11 -17.90 10.22 -8.97
C GLN A 11 -17.37 8.88 -8.51
N TYR A 12 -16.17 8.49 -8.93
CA TYR A 12 -15.49 7.29 -8.40
C TYR A 12 -15.31 7.37 -6.88
N GLY A 13 -14.84 8.51 -6.37
CA GLY A 13 -14.70 8.73 -4.93
C GLY A 13 -16.01 8.54 -4.16
N ILE A 14 -17.11 9.02 -4.72
CA ILE A 14 -18.45 8.87 -4.14
C ILE A 14 -18.93 7.42 -4.21
N ASN A 15 -18.82 6.77 -5.37
CA ASN A 15 -19.24 5.38 -5.57
C ASN A 15 -18.51 4.40 -4.66
N THR A 16 -17.24 4.68 -4.36
CA THR A 16 -16.41 3.84 -3.47
C THR A 16 -16.57 4.18 -1.99
N GLY A 17 -17.15 5.35 -1.69
CA GLY A 17 -17.31 5.85 -0.33
C GLY A 17 -16.05 6.51 0.25
N LEU A 18 -15.05 6.83 -0.58
CA LEU A 18 -13.89 7.64 -0.18
C LEU A 18 -14.33 9.09 0.12
N THR A 19 -15.22 9.61 -0.70
CA THR A 19 -15.75 10.97 -0.62
C THR A 19 -17.25 10.89 -0.38
N PRO A 20 -17.82 11.53 0.66
CA PRO A 20 -19.25 11.62 0.81
C PRO A 20 -19.86 12.56 -0.24
N GLU A 21 -21.10 12.33 -0.65
CA GLU A 21 -21.80 13.12 -1.67
C GLU A 21 -21.81 14.63 -1.34
N CYS A 22 -21.92 14.99 -0.07
CA CYS A 22 -21.93 16.39 0.37
C CYS A 22 -20.58 17.11 0.14
N GLU A 23 -19.49 16.38 -0.11
CA GLU A 23 -18.17 16.94 -0.41
C GLU A 23 -17.87 16.99 -1.91
N ARG A 24 -18.81 16.69 -2.79
CA ARG A 24 -18.63 16.68 -4.26
C ARG A 24 -17.97 17.97 -4.77
N ILE A 25 -18.54 19.12 -4.44
CA ILE A 25 -18.03 20.42 -4.89
C ILE A 25 -16.65 20.70 -4.32
N TYR A 26 -16.45 20.42 -3.02
CA TYR A 26 -15.16 20.59 -2.37
C TYR A 26 -14.07 19.76 -3.03
N THR A 27 -14.34 18.48 -3.29
CA THR A 27 -13.41 17.55 -3.95
C THR A 27 -13.13 17.97 -5.40
N THR A 28 -14.14 18.42 -6.13
CA THR A 28 -13.96 18.99 -7.47
C THR A 28 -12.97 20.16 -7.43
N ASN A 29 -13.16 21.11 -6.50
CA ASN A 29 -12.29 22.28 -6.37
C ASN A 29 -10.84 21.90 -6.00
N LEU A 30 -10.64 20.87 -5.16
CA LEU A 30 -9.30 20.35 -4.87
C LEU A 30 -8.62 19.79 -6.13
N LEU A 31 -9.35 19.04 -6.96
CA LEU A 31 -8.83 18.51 -8.20
C LEU A 31 -8.51 19.61 -9.22
N LEU A 32 -9.35 20.64 -9.31
CA LEU A 32 -9.09 21.82 -10.15
C LEU A 32 -7.78 22.51 -9.72
N ASP A 33 -7.58 22.72 -8.41
CA ASP A 33 -6.32 23.29 -7.92
C ASP A 33 -5.11 22.41 -8.24
N VAL A 34 -5.21 21.09 -8.07
CA VAL A 34 -4.12 20.16 -8.39
C VAL A 34 -3.81 20.18 -9.88
N MET A 35 -4.81 20.24 -10.75
CA MET A 35 -4.69 20.28 -12.20
C MET A 35 -4.41 21.69 -12.76
N LYS A 36 -4.39 22.71 -11.88
CA LYS A 36 -4.23 24.12 -12.27
C LYS A 36 -5.24 24.55 -13.33
N GLU A 37 -6.51 24.25 -13.03
CA GLU A 37 -7.67 24.70 -13.81
C GLU A 37 -8.38 25.83 -13.07
N ASP A 38 -8.58 26.95 -13.76
CA ASP A 38 -9.25 28.12 -13.20
C ASP A 38 -10.77 28.10 -13.45
N GLU A 39 -11.22 27.32 -14.43
CA GLU A 39 -12.63 27.24 -14.83
C GLU A 39 -13.13 25.79 -14.84
N TYR A 40 -14.39 25.62 -14.48
CA TYR A 40 -15.08 24.34 -14.53
C TYR A 40 -16.51 24.51 -15.01
N THR A 41 -16.81 23.84 -16.11
CA THR A 41 -18.21 23.67 -16.56
C THR A 41 -18.56 22.21 -16.39
N ASP A 42 -19.60 21.92 -15.60
CA ASP A 42 -19.97 20.53 -15.32
C ASP A 42 -20.32 19.79 -16.62
N PRO A 43 -19.46 18.87 -17.09
CA PRO A 43 -19.64 18.24 -18.39
C PRO A 43 -20.76 17.20 -18.35
N ASP A 44 -21.49 17.08 -19.46
CA ASP A 44 -22.39 15.95 -19.67
C ASP A 44 -21.57 14.75 -20.15
N CYS A 45 -21.42 13.73 -19.31
CA CYS A 45 -20.65 12.53 -19.61
C CYS A 45 -21.24 11.30 -18.91
N ASP A 46 -21.00 10.14 -19.49
CA ASP A 46 -21.42 8.87 -18.91
C ASP A 46 -20.60 8.54 -17.64
N LEU A 47 -21.31 8.23 -16.57
CA LEU A 47 -20.79 7.91 -15.25
C LEU A 47 -21.09 6.44 -14.84
N SER A 48 -21.61 5.61 -15.74
CA SER A 48 -22.04 4.25 -15.41
C SER A 48 -20.88 3.30 -15.17
N ASP A 49 -19.83 3.36 -16.01
CA ASP A 49 -18.70 2.43 -16.01
C ASP A 49 -17.36 3.17 -15.84
N ILE A 50 -17.09 3.64 -14.62
CA ILE A 50 -15.86 4.37 -14.33
C ILE A 50 -14.71 3.39 -14.04
N VAL A 51 -13.73 3.32 -14.94
CA VAL A 51 -12.48 2.60 -14.77
C VAL A 51 -11.42 3.56 -14.24
N LEU A 52 -11.01 3.39 -13.00
CA LEU A 52 -10.07 4.31 -12.33
C LEU A 52 -8.75 4.46 -13.09
N GLU A 53 -8.19 3.35 -13.63
CA GLU A 53 -6.93 3.35 -14.37
C GLU A 53 -7.00 4.28 -15.59
N ASP A 54 -8.11 4.25 -16.34
CA ASP A 54 -8.30 5.08 -17.53
C ASP A 54 -8.46 6.56 -17.14
N VAL A 55 -9.25 6.85 -16.10
CA VAL A 55 -9.45 8.21 -15.61
C VAL A 55 -8.14 8.82 -15.10
N LEU A 56 -7.37 8.07 -14.32
CA LEU A 56 -6.07 8.54 -13.84
C LEU A 56 -5.09 8.72 -15.00
N LYS A 57 -5.10 7.83 -15.99
CA LYS A 57 -4.26 7.96 -17.18
C LYS A 57 -4.56 9.28 -17.92
N ASP A 58 -5.82 9.58 -18.17
CA ASP A 58 -6.22 10.82 -18.85
C ASP A 58 -5.77 12.07 -18.09
N LEU A 59 -5.94 12.07 -16.76
CA LEU A 59 -5.51 13.20 -15.91
C LEU A 59 -3.99 13.34 -15.89
N LEU A 60 -3.25 12.23 -15.87
CA LEU A 60 -1.79 12.24 -15.91
C LEU A 60 -1.26 12.71 -17.27
N ASP A 61 -1.88 12.28 -18.36
CA ASP A 61 -1.52 12.73 -19.69
C ASP A 61 -1.76 14.25 -19.84
N ALA A 62 -2.91 14.75 -19.37
CA ALA A 62 -3.18 16.18 -19.32
C ALA A 62 -2.18 16.96 -18.43
N ALA A 63 -1.75 16.37 -17.29
CA ALA A 63 -0.75 17.00 -16.43
C ALA A 63 0.63 17.09 -17.12
N VAL A 64 1.02 16.09 -17.91
CA VAL A 64 2.23 16.12 -18.73
C VAL A 64 2.12 17.17 -19.83
N GLU A 65 1.01 17.20 -20.57
CA GLU A 65 0.76 18.17 -21.63
C GLU A 65 0.81 19.63 -21.13
N LYS A 66 0.32 19.85 -19.92
CA LYS A 66 0.38 21.17 -19.24
C LYS A 66 1.76 21.48 -18.65
N GLY A 67 2.70 20.54 -18.69
CA GLY A 67 4.02 20.72 -18.07
C GLY A 67 4.00 20.76 -16.53
N LEU A 68 2.94 20.25 -15.89
CA LEU A 68 2.85 20.15 -14.42
C LEU A 68 3.79 19.09 -13.86
N ILE A 69 4.06 18.05 -14.63
CA ILE A 69 4.98 16.96 -14.29
C ILE A 69 5.82 16.56 -15.50
N GLU A 70 6.99 16.00 -15.24
CA GLU A 70 7.79 15.32 -16.27
C GLU A 70 7.17 13.97 -16.64
N ASP A 71 7.25 13.59 -17.91
CA ASP A 71 6.76 12.28 -18.37
C ASP A 71 7.71 11.15 -17.98
N SER A 72 7.58 10.70 -16.74
CA SER A 72 8.27 9.53 -16.24
C SER A 72 7.40 8.77 -15.23
N VAL A 73 7.63 7.48 -15.11
CA VAL A 73 6.87 6.62 -14.17
C VAL A 73 6.90 7.18 -12.75
N VAL A 74 8.04 7.71 -12.31
CA VAL A 74 8.19 8.25 -10.95
C VAL A 74 7.30 9.47 -10.73
N TYR A 75 7.34 10.45 -11.64
CA TYR A 75 6.55 11.67 -11.47
C TYR A 75 5.07 11.44 -11.71
N ARG A 76 4.71 10.52 -12.62
CA ARG A 76 3.33 10.05 -12.77
C ARG A 76 2.82 9.37 -11.49
N ASP A 77 3.62 8.48 -10.87
CA ASP A 77 3.28 7.82 -9.61
C ASP A 77 3.18 8.77 -8.40
N LEU A 78 3.93 9.87 -8.41
CA LEU A 78 3.80 10.92 -7.39
C LEU A 78 2.50 11.72 -7.61
N PHE A 79 2.19 12.04 -8.85
CA PHE A 79 1.06 12.90 -9.17
C PHE A 79 -0.29 12.18 -9.04
N ASP A 80 -0.38 10.91 -9.45
CA ASP A 80 -1.61 10.13 -9.28
C ASP A 80 -1.97 9.99 -7.79
N THR A 81 -0.96 9.79 -6.93
CA THR A 81 -1.16 9.75 -5.49
C THR A 81 -1.72 11.07 -4.95
N ARG A 82 -1.28 12.19 -5.53
CA ARG A 82 -1.79 13.52 -5.20
C ARG A 82 -3.24 13.72 -5.66
N LEU A 83 -3.58 13.25 -6.87
CA LEU A 83 -4.97 13.26 -7.36
C LEU A 83 -5.87 12.45 -6.43
N MET A 84 -5.45 11.23 -6.09
CA MET A 84 -6.21 10.37 -5.19
C MET A 84 -6.34 10.94 -3.78
N ASN A 85 -5.37 11.74 -3.31
CA ASN A 85 -5.48 12.39 -2.00
C ASN A 85 -6.65 13.38 -1.90
N CYS A 86 -7.08 13.96 -3.03
CA CYS A 86 -8.26 14.84 -3.06
C CYS A 86 -9.55 14.11 -2.65
N LEU A 87 -9.59 12.80 -2.86
CA LEU A 87 -10.74 11.94 -2.52
C LEU A 87 -10.66 11.35 -1.12
N MET A 88 -9.46 11.38 -0.51
CA MET A 88 -9.18 10.61 0.70
C MET A 88 -9.82 11.21 1.95
N PRO A 89 -10.53 10.40 2.75
CA PRO A 89 -10.94 10.82 4.08
C PRO A 89 -9.72 11.10 4.97
N ARG A 90 -9.86 12.03 5.90
CA ARG A 90 -8.81 12.35 6.87
C ARG A 90 -8.48 11.15 7.77
N PRO A 91 -7.21 11.04 8.28
CA PRO A 91 -6.82 9.93 9.16
C PRO A 91 -7.77 9.70 10.32
N ALA A 92 -8.24 10.77 10.97
CA ALA A 92 -9.17 10.66 12.09
C ALA A 92 -10.52 10.01 11.69
N THR A 93 -11.03 10.33 10.50
CA THR A 93 -12.27 9.73 9.97
C THR A 93 -12.08 8.23 9.72
N VAL A 94 -10.94 7.86 9.10
CA VAL A 94 -10.62 6.45 8.83
C VAL A 94 -10.46 5.66 10.13
N GLN A 95 -9.75 6.22 11.12
CA GLN A 95 -9.56 5.59 12.41
C GLN A 95 -10.87 5.42 13.19
N ALA A 96 -11.75 6.44 13.15
CA ALA A 96 -13.07 6.37 13.76
C ALA A 96 -13.94 5.28 13.12
N LYS A 97 -13.94 5.22 11.77
CA LYS A 97 -14.69 4.21 11.03
C LYS A 97 -14.14 2.80 11.28
N PHE A 98 -12.82 2.64 11.30
CA PHE A 98 -12.18 1.38 11.66
C PHE A 98 -12.60 0.91 13.06
N ALA A 99 -12.62 1.80 14.05
CA ALA A 99 -13.05 1.50 15.41
C ALA A 99 -14.55 1.15 15.50
N GLU A 100 -15.39 1.78 14.68
CA GLU A 100 -16.80 1.44 14.54
C GLU A 100 -16.99 0.03 13.97
N GLU A 101 -16.30 -0.29 12.88
CA GLU A 101 -16.36 -1.62 12.26
C GLU A 101 -15.78 -2.71 13.18
N TYR A 102 -14.74 -2.36 13.96
CA TYR A 102 -14.16 -3.29 14.93
C TYR A 102 -15.15 -3.70 16.05
N LYS A 103 -16.09 -2.82 16.40
CA LYS A 103 -17.17 -3.18 17.34
C LYS A 103 -18.10 -4.27 16.81
N LYS A 104 -18.22 -4.38 15.46
CA LYS A 104 -19.01 -5.44 14.83
C LYS A 104 -18.19 -6.74 14.81
N SER A 105 -16.98 -6.69 14.30
CA SER A 105 -15.98 -7.77 14.37
C SER A 105 -14.60 -7.26 13.98
N PRO A 106 -13.50 -7.91 14.42
CA PRO A 106 -12.16 -7.62 13.94
C PRO A 106 -12.05 -7.75 12.40
N GLN A 107 -12.76 -8.71 11.82
CA GLN A 107 -12.78 -8.92 10.37
C GLN A 107 -13.45 -7.76 9.64
N ALA A 108 -14.60 -7.26 10.11
CA ALA A 108 -15.27 -6.13 9.49
C ALA A 108 -14.36 -4.88 9.43
N ALA A 109 -13.58 -4.65 10.49
CA ALA A 109 -12.62 -3.54 10.51
C ALA A 109 -11.51 -3.69 9.47
N THR A 110 -10.94 -4.89 9.35
CA THR A 110 -9.89 -5.16 8.36
C THR A 110 -10.43 -5.17 6.95
N ASP A 111 -11.63 -5.70 6.71
CA ASP A 111 -12.30 -5.67 5.41
C ASP A 111 -12.53 -4.21 4.94
N TYR A 112 -13.03 -3.35 5.84
CA TYR A 112 -13.16 -1.92 5.56
C TYR A 112 -11.83 -1.28 5.19
N PHE A 113 -10.77 -1.52 5.98
CA PHE A 113 -9.48 -0.89 5.76
C PHE A 113 -8.75 -1.45 4.52
N PHE A 114 -8.95 -2.72 4.20
CA PHE A 114 -8.44 -3.32 2.98
C PHE A 114 -9.14 -2.73 1.74
N LYS A 115 -10.48 -2.64 1.79
CA LYS A 115 -11.26 -1.99 0.73
C LYS A 115 -10.81 -0.54 0.51
N LEU A 116 -10.66 0.24 1.58
CA LEU A 116 -10.15 1.61 1.50
C LEU A 116 -8.77 1.67 0.85
N SER A 117 -7.86 0.76 1.20
CA SER A 117 -6.52 0.70 0.62
C SER A 117 -6.51 0.33 -0.86
N GLN A 118 -7.52 -0.40 -1.33
CA GLN A 118 -7.72 -0.71 -2.75
C GLN A 118 -8.38 0.45 -3.50
N ASP A 119 -9.44 1.01 -2.94
CA ASP A 119 -10.21 2.06 -3.59
C ASP A 119 -9.44 3.39 -3.66
N SER A 120 -8.53 3.63 -2.73
CA SER A 120 -7.60 4.76 -2.74
C SER A 120 -6.45 4.62 -3.76
N ASP A 121 -6.40 3.54 -4.52
CA ASP A 121 -5.28 3.19 -5.41
C ASP A 121 -3.91 3.07 -4.69
N TYR A 122 -3.93 2.93 -3.36
CA TYR A 122 -2.72 2.60 -2.62
C TYR A 122 -2.27 1.17 -2.94
N ILE A 123 -3.22 0.22 -3.00
CA ILE A 123 -3.04 -1.11 -3.60
C ILE A 123 -3.54 -1.04 -5.04
N ARG A 124 -2.64 -0.89 -5.98
CA ARG A 124 -2.94 -0.75 -7.40
C ARG A 124 -3.39 -2.08 -7.99
N ARG A 125 -4.71 -2.35 -7.93
CA ARG A 125 -5.31 -3.63 -8.35
C ARG A 125 -4.93 -4.03 -9.77
N TYR A 126 -4.89 -3.09 -10.70
CA TYR A 126 -4.51 -3.33 -12.10
C TYR A 126 -3.03 -3.73 -12.27
N ARG A 127 -2.14 -3.25 -11.40
CA ARG A 127 -0.74 -3.70 -11.38
C ARG A 127 -0.64 -5.09 -10.76
N VAL A 128 -1.33 -5.34 -9.65
CA VAL A 128 -1.35 -6.64 -8.96
C VAL A 128 -1.92 -7.75 -9.84
N LYS A 129 -2.90 -7.46 -10.72
CA LYS A 129 -3.42 -8.42 -11.70
C LYS A 129 -2.38 -8.94 -12.69
N LYS A 130 -1.26 -8.24 -12.87
CA LYS A 130 -0.15 -8.66 -13.74
C LYS A 130 0.77 -9.68 -13.07
N ASP A 131 0.72 -9.82 -11.74
CA ASP A 131 1.52 -10.78 -10.97
C ASP A 131 1.17 -12.21 -11.39
N LYS A 132 2.21 -13.03 -11.58
CA LYS A 132 2.04 -14.44 -11.92
C LYS A 132 2.18 -15.28 -10.66
N LYS A 133 1.22 -16.18 -10.42
CA LYS A 133 1.22 -17.06 -9.26
C LYS A 133 0.95 -18.49 -9.71
N TRP A 134 1.69 -19.45 -9.16
CA TRP A 134 1.45 -20.88 -9.36
C TRP A 134 2.03 -21.68 -8.20
N THR A 135 1.67 -22.95 -8.12
CA THR A 135 2.18 -23.88 -7.11
C THR A 135 3.05 -24.94 -7.76
N VAL A 136 4.05 -25.41 -7.01
CA VAL A 136 4.91 -26.52 -7.41
C VAL A 136 5.03 -27.52 -6.25
N ASP A 137 4.70 -28.77 -6.52
CA ASP A 137 4.87 -29.84 -5.54
C ASP A 137 6.33 -30.29 -5.50
N THR A 138 6.87 -30.38 -4.31
CA THR A 138 8.23 -30.83 -4.06
C THR A 138 8.25 -31.91 -2.99
N LYS A 139 9.39 -32.60 -2.83
CA LYS A 139 9.58 -33.58 -1.76
C LYS A 139 9.47 -32.97 -0.33
N TYR A 140 9.47 -31.65 -0.21
CA TYR A 140 9.33 -30.93 1.06
C TYR A 140 7.92 -30.32 1.25
N GLY A 141 7.00 -30.54 0.33
CA GLY A 141 5.66 -29.98 0.31
C GLY A 141 5.40 -29.09 -0.90
N THR A 142 4.21 -28.52 -0.97
CA THR A 142 3.81 -27.60 -2.04
C THR A 142 4.41 -26.22 -1.81
N LEU A 143 5.06 -25.68 -2.83
CA LEU A 143 5.61 -24.32 -2.85
C LEU A 143 4.67 -23.39 -3.63
N ASP A 144 4.34 -22.26 -3.03
CA ASP A 144 3.70 -21.14 -3.73
C ASP A 144 4.78 -20.27 -4.38
N ILE A 145 4.73 -20.11 -5.70
CA ILE A 145 5.67 -19.29 -6.46
C ILE A 145 4.94 -18.07 -6.99
N THR A 146 5.55 -16.89 -6.81
CA THR A 146 4.99 -15.62 -7.30
C THR A 146 6.07 -14.83 -8.04
N ILE A 147 5.76 -14.37 -9.26
CA ILE A 147 6.53 -13.32 -9.94
C ILE A 147 5.75 -12.02 -9.75
N ASN A 148 6.33 -11.11 -8.99
CA ASN A 148 5.72 -9.82 -8.68
C ASN A 148 6.05 -8.81 -9.80
N LEU A 149 5.15 -8.69 -10.79
CA LEU A 149 5.23 -7.73 -11.88
C LEU A 149 4.59 -6.38 -11.53
N SER A 150 3.89 -6.31 -10.39
CA SER A 150 3.26 -5.07 -9.89
C SER A 150 4.27 -4.07 -9.33
N LYS A 151 5.46 -4.53 -8.97
CA LYS A 151 6.54 -3.66 -8.52
C LYS A 151 7.15 -2.96 -9.75
N PRO A 152 7.16 -1.60 -9.80
CA PRO A 152 7.78 -0.90 -10.92
C PRO A 152 9.24 -1.30 -11.05
N GLU A 153 9.68 -1.62 -12.26
CA GLU A 153 11.10 -1.74 -12.55
C GLU A 153 11.78 -0.40 -12.30
N LYS A 154 12.99 -0.45 -11.76
CA LYS A 154 13.79 0.76 -11.56
C LYS A 154 14.26 1.26 -12.92
N ASP A 155 13.59 2.27 -13.47
CA ASP A 155 14.05 2.97 -14.66
C ASP A 155 15.46 3.55 -14.42
N PRO A 156 16.43 3.35 -15.33
CA PRO A 156 17.77 3.94 -15.23
C PRO A 156 17.74 5.46 -15.02
N LYS A 157 16.79 6.17 -15.62
CA LYS A 157 16.58 7.61 -15.41
C LYS A 157 16.14 7.91 -13.99
N ALA A 158 15.22 7.10 -13.43
CA ALA A 158 14.77 7.22 -12.05
C ALA A 158 15.91 6.95 -11.04
N ILE A 159 16.78 5.98 -11.34
CA ILE A 159 17.96 5.70 -10.50
C ILE A 159 18.92 6.90 -10.52
N ALA A 160 19.17 7.49 -11.71
CA ALA A 160 20.03 8.66 -11.84
C ALA A 160 19.42 9.89 -11.10
N ALA A 161 18.13 10.13 -11.27
CA ALA A 161 17.42 11.21 -10.57
C ALA A 161 17.46 11.01 -9.04
N ALA A 162 17.27 9.78 -8.57
CA ALA A 162 17.34 9.46 -7.14
C ALA A 162 18.74 9.66 -6.54
N LYS A 163 19.81 9.37 -7.31
CA LYS A 163 21.20 9.64 -6.86
C LYS A 163 21.49 11.14 -6.72
N ASN A 164 20.92 11.96 -7.60
CA ASN A 164 21.12 13.41 -7.62
C ASN A 164 20.12 14.15 -6.71
N ALA A 165 19.09 13.46 -6.19
CA ALA A 165 18.08 14.07 -5.35
C ALA A 165 18.66 14.46 -3.99
N LYS A 166 18.21 15.62 -3.48
CA LYS A 166 18.58 16.08 -2.14
C LYS A 166 18.20 15.01 -1.12
N GLN A 167 19.17 14.57 -0.33
CA GLN A 167 18.94 13.68 0.79
C GLN A 167 18.11 14.39 1.85
N SER A 168 17.14 13.68 2.41
CA SER A 168 16.28 14.19 3.47
C SER A 168 16.13 13.12 4.55
N ALA A 169 16.22 13.54 5.80
CA ALA A 169 15.98 12.69 6.96
C ALA A 169 14.47 12.52 7.27
N TYR A 170 13.59 13.08 6.44
CA TYR A 170 12.13 12.97 6.61
C TYR A 170 11.45 12.51 5.32
N PRO A 171 10.56 11.50 5.39
CA PRO A 171 10.37 10.57 6.53
C PRO A 171 11.65 9.78 6.82
N LYS A 172 11.83 9.34 8.07
CA LYS A 172 13.05 8.63 8.50
C LYS A 172 13.29 7.31 7.75
N CYS A 173 12.22 6.62 7.35
CA CYS A 173 12.28 5.42 6.53
C CYS A 173 10.95 5.19 5.79
N LEU A 174 10.92 4.20 4.90
CA LEU A 174 9.75 3.86 4.07
C LEU A 174 8.52 3.37 4.87
N LEU A 175 8.68 3.02 6.14
CA LEU A 175 7.63 2.43 7.00
C LEU A 175 7.35 3.26 8.26
N CYS A 176 7.92 4.46 8.39
CA CYS A 176 7.61 5.34 9.51
C CYS A 176 6.19 5.89 9.42
N ILE A 177 5.60 6.21 10.56
CA ILE A 177 4.30 6.87 10.63
C ILE A 177 4.29 8.22 9.89
N GLU A 178 5.45 8.84 9.76
CA GLU A 178 5.69 10.07 9.01
C GLU A 178 5.35 9.94 7.50
N ASN A 179 5.18 8.73 6.99
CA ASN A 179 4.77 8.51 5.60
C ASN A 179 3.28 8.79 5.36
N GLU A 180 2.43 8.75 6.37
CA GLU A 180 1.00 9.00 6.18
C GLU A 180 0.77 10.41 5.63
N GLY A 181 0.19 10.50 4.44
CA GLY A 181 -0.04 11.78 3.77
C GLY A 181 1.21 12.44 3.14
N TYR A 182 2.34 11.74 3.08
CA TYR A 182 3.57 12.29 2.52
C TYR A 182 3.53 12.34 0.98
N ALA A 183 3.81 13.52 0.41
CA ALA A 183 3.74 13.76 -1.04
C ALA A 183 4.77 12.97 -1.87
N GLY A 184 5.81 12.47 -1.22
CA GLY A 184 6.87 11.77 -1.94
C GLY A 184 7.90 12.70 -2.57
N ARG A 185 8.87 12.10 -3.23
CA ARG A 185 9.92 12.73 -4.03
C ARG A 185 10.61 11.66 -4.89
N ALA A 186 11.47 12.04 -5.80
CA ALA A 186 12.13 11.13 -6.75
C ALA A 186 12.80 9.89 -6.10
N ASN A 187 13.30 10.01 -4.87
CA ASN A 187 13.93 8.92 -4.12
C ASN A 187 13.12 8.41 -2.92
N HIS A 188 11.87 8.84 -2.77
CA HIS A 188 10.97 8.37 -1.72
C HIS A 188 9.53 8.34 -2.23
N PRO A 189 8.82 7.21 -2.16
CA PRO A 189 7.49 7.07 -2.75
C PRO A 189 6.47 8.01 -2.06
N ALA A 190 5.50 8.47 -2.85
CA ALA A 190 4.35 9.18 -2.32
C ALA A 190 3.47 8.25 -1.47
N ARG A 191 2.81 8.84 -0.48
CA ARG A 191 1.91 8.17 0.47
C ARG A 191 0.70 9.04 0.82
N GLU A 192 0.30 9.97 -0.07
CA GLU A 192 -0.83 10.87 0.18
C GLU A 192 -2.15 10.12 0.26
N ASN A 193 -2.29 9.05 -0.54
CA ASN A 193 -3.44 8.14 -0.55
C ASN A 193 -3.32 6.98 0.45
N HIS A 194 -2.36 7.02 1.35
CA HIS A 194 -2.12 6.01 2.36
C HIS A 194 -2.64 6.45 3.73
N ARG A 195 -3.19 5.49 4.50
CA ARG A 195 -3.62 5.70 5.89
C ARG A 195 -3.04 4.62 6.79
N ILE A 196 -2.89 4.95 8.06
CA ILE A 196 -2.31 4.07 9.08
C ILE A 196 -3.30 3.95 10.25
N ILE A 197 -3.58 2.72 10.65
CA ILE A 197 -4.37 2.46 11.84
C ILE A 197 -3.44 2.34 13.03
N PRO A 198 -3.58 3.21 14.05
CA PRO A 198 -2.81 3.08 15.27
C PRO A 198 -3.30 1.88 16.08
N LEU A 199 -2.37 1.05 16.53
CA LEU A 199 -2.63 -0.08 17.42
C LEU A 199 -1.84 0.08 18.73
N THR A 200 -2.35 -0.52 19.79
CA THR A 200 -1.60 -0.74 21.03
C THR A 200 -1.31 -2.22 21.16
N MET A 201 -0.05 -2.59 21.16
CA MET A 201 0.39 -3.97 21.29
C MET A 201 1.37 -4.09 22.46
N ASN A 202 1.04 -4.94 23.42
CA ASN A 202 1.80 -5.12 24.65
C ASN A 202 2.26 -3.78 25.27
N GLY A 203 1.30 -2.84 25.45
CA GLY A 203 1.52 -1.53 26.05
C GLY A 203 2.33 -0.52 25.22
N SER A 204 2.69 -0.84 23.99
CA SER A 204 3.42 0.07 23.09
C SER A 204 2.59 0.45 21.86
N ARG A 205 2.89 1.64 21.28
CA ARG A 205 2.20 2.15 20.09
C ARG A 205 2.77 1.52 18.83
N TRP A 206 1.89 1.06 17.95
CA TRP A 206 2.22 0.46 16.67
C TRP A 206 1.36 1.05 15.57
N GLY A 207 1.81 0.94 14.34
CA GLY A 207 1.04 1.26 13.14
C GLY A 207 0.68 -0.02 12.38
N PHE A 208 -0.54 -0.09 11.88
CA PHE A 208 -1.03 -1.13 11.00
C PHE A 208 -1.34 -0.53 9.63
N GLN A 209 -0.80 -1.12 8.58
CA GLN A 209 -1.03 -0.74 7.18
C GLN A 209 -1.01 -1.96 6.28
N TYR A 210 -1.70 -1.89 5.13
CA TYR A 210 -1.52 -2.89 4.09
C TYR A 210 -0.24 -2.64 3.29
N SER A 211 0.27 -3.69 2.65
CA SER A 211 1.36 -3.58 1.70
C SER A 211 0.79 -3.30 0.30
N PRO A 212 1.33 -2.36 -0.46
CA PRO A 212 0.94 -2.18 -1.86
C PRO A 212 1.42 -3.33 -2.74
N TYR A 213 2.33 -4.17 -2.23
CA TYR A 213 2.86 -5.35 -2.93
C TYR A 213 2.25 -6.60 -2.31
N VAL A 214 1.44 -7.29 -3.09
CA VAL A 214 0.58 -8.38 -2.61
C VAL A 214 1.25 -9.73 -2.88
N TYR A 215 1.88 -10.33 -1.86
CA TYR A 215 2.32 -11.73 -1.93
C TYR A 215 1.16 -12.69 -1.65
N TYR A 216 0.39 -12.38 -0.63
CA TYR A 216 -0.83 -13.06 -0.23
C TYR A 216 -1.99 -12.08 -0.18
N ASN A 217 -3.21 -12.62 -0.14
CA ASN A 217 -4.38 -11.80 0.06
C ASN A 217 -4.26 -11.01 1.39
N GLU A 218 -4.62 -9.74 1.36
CA GLU A 218 -4.59 -8.86 2.53
C GLU A 218 -3.25 -8.83 3.28
N HIS A 219 -2.15 -8.85 2.52
CA HIS A 219 -0.82 -8.73 3.08
C HIS A 219 -0.63 -7.41 3.81
N CYS A 220 -0.48 -7.45 5.12
CA CYS A 220 -0.35 -6.27 5.95
C CYS A 220 1.03 -6.17 6.64
N ILE A 221 1.33 -4.97 7.09
CA ILE A 221 2.56 -4.62 7.80
C ILE A 221 2.17 -3.99 9.13
N VAL A 222 2.72 -4.52 10.20
CA VAL A 222 2.61 -3.94 11.53
C VAL A 222 3.99 -3.49 11.98
N PHE A 223 4.12 -2.22 12.33
CA PHE A 223 5.43 -1.60 12.61
C PHE A 223 5.37 -0.79 13.92
N ASN A 224 6.53 -0.70 14.58
CA ASN A 224 6.66 0.05 15.82
C ASN A 224 6.44 1.56 15.57
N GLY A 225 5.68 2.21 16.40
CA GLY A 225 5.48 3.67 16.38
C GLY A 225 6.76 4.48 16.64
N GLN A 226 7.75 3.86 17.28
CA GLN A 226 9.07 4.45 17.47
C GLN A 226 10.06 3.94 16.42
N HIS A 227 10.96 4.81 15.96
CA HIS A 227 12.03 4.45 15.03
C HIS A 227 13.17 3.72 15.76
N THR A 228 13.00 2.42 16.02
CA THR A 228 13.98 1.56 16.70
C THR A 228 14.33 0.37 15.82
N PRO A 229 15.57 -0.12 15.83
CA PRO A 229 15.94 -1.35 15.16
C PRO A 229 15.07 -2.53 15.59
N MET A 230 14.72 -3.39 14.65
CA MET A 230 14.04 -4.63 14.98
C MET A 230 15.03 -5.59 15.60
N LYS A 231 14.72 -6.08 16.81
CA LYS A 231 15.44 -7.16 17.46
C LYS A 231 14.51 -8.34 17.60
N ILE A 232 15.05 -9.54 17.31
CA ILE A 232 14.33 -10.80 17.55
C ILE A 232 14.52 -11.15 19.02
N GLU A 233 13.56 -10.76 19.83
CA GLU A 233 13.53 -10.98 21.26
C GLU A 233 12.20 -11.63 21.65
N ARG A 234 12.12 -12.19 22.85
CA ARG A 234 10.86 -12.72 23.40
C ARG A 234 9.71 -11.69 23.32
N ALA A 235 10.02 -10.41 23.58
CA ALA A 235 9.06 -9.31 23.47
C ALA A 235 8.47 -9.14 22.07
N THR A 236 9.23 -9.42 21.03
CA THR A 236 8.77 -9.39 19.64
C THR A 236 7.68 -10.45 19.42
N PHE A 237 7.92 -11.69 19.86
CA PHE A 237 6.93 -12.77 19.75
C PHE A 237 5.66 -12.46 20.55
N VAL A 238 5.78 -11.90 21.75
CA VAL A 238 4.61 -11.49 22.55
C VAL A 238 3.76 -10.50 21.77
N LYS A 239 4.36 -9.51 21.10
CA LYS A 239 3.63 -8.54 20.27
C LYS A 239 2.99 -9.19 19.05
N LEU A 240 3.66 -10.15 18.41
CA LEU A 240 3.10 -10.90 17.30
C LEU A 240 1.85 -11.71 17.71
N PHE A 241 1.92 -12.37 18.86
CA PHE A 241 0.76 -13.08 19.41
C PHE A 241 -0.37 -12.12 19.81
N ASP A 242 -0.03 -10.95 20.33
CA ASP A 242 -1.03 -9.93 20.68
C ASP A 242 -1.77 -9.44 19.43
N PHE A 243 -1.07 -9.26 18.30
CA PHE A 243 -1.71 -8.94 17.03
C PHE A 243 -2.67 -10.04 16.56
N VAL A 244 -2.24 -11.30 16.54
CA VAL A 244 -3.09 -12.42 16.12
C VAL A 244 -4.26 -12.64 17.09
N LYS A 245 -4.09 -12.31 18.37
CA LYS A 245 -5.20 -12.30 19.33
C LYS A 245 -6.22 -11.21 19.01
N THR A 246 -5.74 -10.04 18.57
CA THR A 246 -6.59 -8.90 18.20
C THR A 246 -7.30 -9.15 16.85
N PHE A 247 -6.62 -9.80 15.91
CA PHE A 247 -7.11 -10.13 14.58
C PHE A 247 -6.95 -11.63 14.30
N PRO A 248 -7.82 -12.49 14.87
CA PRO A 248 -7.64 -13.95 14.85
C PRO A 248 -7.77 -14.60 13.46
N HIS A 249 -8.27 -13.88 12.46
CA HIS A 249 -8.36 -14.30 11.08
C HIS A 249 -7.05 -14.09 10.29
N TYR A 250 -6.03 -13.44 10.90
CA TYR A 250 -4.68 -13.35 10.34
C TYR A 250 -3.79 -14.47 10.88
N PHE A 251 -2.82 -14.87 10.09
CA PHE A 251 -1.78 -15.82 10.51
C PHE A 251 -0.40 -15.20 10.33
N LEU A 252 0.53 -15.68 11.15
CA LEU A 252 1.94 -15.42 10.98
C LEU A 252 2.49 -16.48 10.02
N PRO A 253 2.99 -16.09 8.85
CA PRO A 253 3.71 -17.05 8.05
C PRO A 253 4.96 -17.47 8.82
N SER A 254 5.07 -18.76 9.10
CA SER A 254 6.32 -19.34 9.58
C SER A 254 7.30 -19.39 8.41
N GLN A 255 7.85 -18.25 8.04
CA GLN A 255 8.97 -18.22 7.10
C GLN A 255 10.27 -18.24 7.90
N PRO A 256 11.01 -19.37 7.89
CA PRO A 256 12.35 -19.42 8.48
C PRO A 256 13.30 -18.39 7.90
N ALA A 257 13.03 -17.93 6.68
CA ALA A 257 13.83 -16.91 6.00
C ALA A 257 13.84 -15.53 6.67
N TYR A 258 12.83 -15.20 7.48
CA TYR A 258 12.85 -13.98 8.29
C TYR A 258 13.61 -14.18 9.61
N PHE A 259 13.87 -15.43 10.00
CA PHE A 259 14.60 -15.78 11.21
C PHE A 259 16.00 -16.35 10.94
N SER A 260 16.30 -16.76 9.71
CA SER A 260 17.64 -17.23 9.35
C SER A 260 18.40 -16.10 8.66
N MET A 261 19.06 -15.29 9.41
CA MET A 261 20.22 -14.52 8.96
C MET A 261 21.38 -15.48 8.71
N GLY A 262 21.27 -16.28 7.67
CA GLY A 262 22.36 -17.06 7.11
C GLY A 262 22.75 -16.48 5.76
N PRO A 263 24.04 -16.55 5.35
CA PRO A 263 24.58 -15.78 4.22
C PRO A 263 24.21 -16.33 2.83
N MET A 264 23.05 -16.95 2.62
CA MET A 264 22.84 -17.80 1.45
C MET A 264 21.62 -17.52 0.57
N TRP A 265 21.05 -16.28 0.56
CA TRP A 265 20.04 -15.94 -0.49
C TRP A 265 20.18 -14.50 -0.97
N PRO A 266 20.70 -14.30 -2.21
CA PRO A 266 20.63 -12.98 -2.83
C PRO A 266 19.36 -12.74 -3.51
N PRO A 267 18.59 -12.59 -4.32
CA PRO A 267 18.24 -11.38 -5.00
C PRO A 267 17.00 -10.64 -4.49
N MET A 268 16.12 -11.25 -3.70
CA MET A 268 14.94 -10.52 -3.16
C MET A 268 15.29 -9.50 -2.07
N TRP A 269 16.40 -9.72 -1.39
CA TRP A 269 16.94 -8.83 -0.36
C TRP A 269 17.75 -7.68 -0.95
N ALA A 270 18.29 -7.83 -2.14
CA ALA A 270 19.13 -6.80 -2.75
C ALA A 270 18.35 -5.50 -2.99
N SER A 271 17.07 -5.54 -3.32
CA SER A 271 16.27 -4.32 -3.44
C SER A 271 15.81 -3.74 -2.10
N MET A 272 15.85 -4.53 -1.02
CA MET A 272 15.65 -4.06 0.36
C MET A 272 16.99 -3.80 1.08
N MET A 273 18.08 -4.41 0.65
CA MET A 273 19.44 -4.23 1.18
C MET A 273 20.17 -3.00 0.65
N GLU A 274 19.63 -2.28 -0.32
CA GLU A 274 20.08 -0.93 -0.64
C GLU A 274 19.63 0.10 0.40
N LEU A 275 18.77 -0.31 1.34
CA LEU A 275 18.51 0.45 2.56
C LEU A 275 19.55 0.03 3.60
N PRO A 276 20.20 0.99 4.31
CA PRO A 276 21.04 0.68 5.45
C PRO A 276 20.35 -0.31 6.38
N LEU A 277 21.08 -1.29 6.91
CA LEU A 277 20.55 -2.35 7.78
C LEU A 277 19.73 -1.83 8.97
N ASP A 278 20.00 -0.61 9.41
CA ASP A 278 19.25 0.13 10.42
C ASP A 278 17.84 0.55 9.99
N GLN A 279 17.53 0.53 8.68
CA GLN A 279 16.21 0.89 8.16
C GLN A 279 15.29 -0.32 7.89
N VAL A 280 15.82 -1.53 7.84
CA VAL A 280 15.06 -2.77 7.53
C VAL A 280 14.29 -3.31 8.75
N GLU A 281 14.54 -2.79 9.92
CA GLU A 281 14.40 -3.48 11.19
C GLU A 281 13.06 -3.37 11.92
N ARG A 282 11.95 -2.96 11.26
CA ARG A 282 10.71 -2.68 11.98
C ARG A 282 9.49 -3.43 11.52
N LYS A 283 9.67 -4.26 10.50
CA LYS A 283 8.58 -4.85 9.76
C LYS A 283 8.25 -6.23 10.27
N VAL A 284 7.04 -6.40 10.75
CA VAL A 284 6.40 -7.70 10.87
C VAL A 284 5.27 -7.76 9.87
N THR A 285 5.23 -8.82 9.09
CA THR A 285 4.24 -9.03 8.05
C THR A 285 3.23 -10.07 8.52
N PHE A 286 1.95 -9.75 8.38
CA PHE A 286 0.83 -10.64 8.63
C PHE A 286 0.05 -10.85 7.34
N MET A 287 -0.59 -12.00 7.22
CA MET A 287 -1.32 -12.41 6.04
C MET A 287 -2.66 -13.02 6.43
N ARG A 288 -3.64 -12.89 5.55
CA ARG A 288 -4.94 -13.55 5.68
C ARG A 288 -5.01 -14.75 4.73
N PRO A 289 -5.51 -15.93 5.16
CA PRO A 289 -5.76 -17.05 4.26
C PRO A 289 -6.76 -16.64 3.17
N GLU A 290 -6.57 -17.11 1.95
CA GLU A 290 -7.58 -16.94 0.90
C GLU A 290 -8.87 -17.65 1.29
N GLN A 291 -10.02 -17.08 0.92
CA GLN A 291 -11.32 -17.71 1.17
C GLN A 291 -11.37 -19.05 0.41
N GLY A 292 -11.65 -20.13 1.14
CA GLY A 292 -11.67 -21.48 0.60
C GLY A 292 -10.41 -22.32 0.82
N THR A 293 -9.33 -21.71 1.30
CA THR A 293 -8.17 -22.47 1.78
C THR A 293 -8.46 -22.91 3.22
N PRO A 294 -8.45 -24.22 3.55
CA PRO A 294 -8.62 -24.65 4.93
C PRO A 294 -7.52 -24.01 5.77
N ALA A 295 -7.89 -23.53 6.95
CA ALA A 295 -6.93 -23.04 7.92
C ALA A 295 -5.80 -24.09 8.05
N PRO A 296 -4.53 -23.69 8.10
CA PRO A 296 -3.44 -24.65 8.15
C PRO A 296 -3.65 -25.55 9.37
N VAL A 297 -3.97 -26.81 9.09
CA VAL A 297 -4.07 -27.84 10.13
C VAL A 297 -2.73 -27.87 10.85
N ARG A 298 -2.77 -27.83 12.17
CA ARG A 298 -1.59 -27.97 13.03
C ARG A 298 -0.90 -29.31 12.72
N GLY A 299 0.07 -29.29 11.81
CA GLY A 299 0.86 -30.44 11.38
C GLY A 299 2.12 -29.96 10.66
N PRO A 300 3.21 -30.74 10.66
CA PRO A 300 4.54 -30.26 10.32
C PRO A 300 4.81 -30.27 8.82
N THR A 301 4.12 -29.45 8.04
CA THR A 301 4.52 -29.20 6.64
C THR A 301 4.74 -27.72 6.45
N PRO A 302 5.99 -27.27 6.34
CA PRO A 302 6.27 -25.87 6.04
C PRO A 302 5.83 -25.56 4.59
N LYS A 303 4.88 -24.66 4.42
CA LYS A 303 4.69 -24.01 3.12
C LYS A 303 5.84 -23.03 2.93
N MET A 304 6.69 -23.29 1.97
CA MET A 304 7.76 -22.37 1.57
C MET A 304 7.27 -21.54 0.40
N THR A 305 7.35 -20.22 0.53
CA THR A 305 6.98 -19.29 -0.54
C THR A 305 8.24 -18.69 -1.13
N CYS A 306 8.46 -18.90 -2.43
CA CYS A 306 9.52 -18.23 -3.18
C CYS A 306 8.90 -17.14 -4.05
N ALA A 307 9.31 -15.90 -3.85
CA ALA A 307 8.91 -14.78 -4.70
C ALA A 307 10.10 -14.33 -5.54
N PHE A 308 9.91 -14.24 -6.85
CA PHE A 308 10.90 -13.74 -7.79
C PHE A 308 10.46 -12.35 -8.28
N SER A 309 11.37 -11.38 -8.27
CA SER A 309 11.21 -10.10 -8.98
C SER A 309 12.07 -10.13 -10.23
N SER A 310 11.50 -9.84 -11.36
CA SER A 310 12.21 -9.56 -12.62
C SER A 310 12.88 -8.20 -12.57
#